data_68b19a244b2cfb6b07beac7d492feed5
#
_entry.id   68b19a244b2cfb6b07beac7d492feed5
#
_cell.length_a   1.000
_cell.length_b   1.000
_cell.length_c   1.000
_cell.angle_alpha   90.00
_cell.angle_beta   90.00
_cell.angle_gamma   90.00
#
_symmetry.space_group_name_H-M   'P 1'
#
loop_
_entity.id
_entity.type
_entity.pdbx_description
1 polymer ?
#
loop_
_entity_poly.entity_id
_entity_poly.type
_entity_poly.pdbx_seq_one_letter_code
_entity_poly.pdbx_strand_id
1 'polypeptide(L)'
;MIEIYQGNGFPALALDAKKDYVSRYGVGSEFRRANPAGWEKAQPLVKTHLTELARHYHASAQKSKASADYQEAVKWYRAYIAAYPNDPETAQNNFLLAELLYEDSRFAEAAVEYEKVAYEYPNHAKAADAGYAALLSYTGQEKRAAPAELPATGS
;
A
#
# COMPACT_ATOMS: atom_id res chain seq x y z
N MET A 1 21.65 14.20 4.42
CA MET A 1 21.46 14.73 3.07
C MET A 1 20.06 14.63 2.54
N ILE A 2 19.26 13.74 3.09
CA ILE A 2 17.86 13.61 2.67
C ILE A 2 17.09 14.92 2.87
N GLU A 3 17.33 15.60 3.97
CA GLU A 3 16.61 16.82 4.32
C GLU A 3 16.81 17.95 3.31
N ILE A 4 17.93 17.98 2.64
CA ILE A 4 18.23 19.01 1.64
C ILE A 4 17.25 18.94 0.49
N TYR A 5 16.77 17.75 0.16
CA TYR A 5 15.92 17.53 -1.00
C TYR A 5 14.42 17.57 -0.70
N GLN A 6 14.05 17.53 0.56
CA GLN A 6 12.63 17.48 0.91
C GLN A 6 11.92 18.83 0.80
N GLY A 7 12.65 19.93 0.86
CA GLY A 7 12.07 21.25 0.84
C GLY A 7 11.41 21.63 -0.47
N ASN A 8 11.79 21.01 -1.57
CA ASN A 8 11.31 21.35 -2.91
C ASN A 8 10.50 20.23 -3.55
N GLY A 9 9.74 19.50 -2.74
CA GLY A 9 9.03 18.33 -3.19
C GLY A 9 9.87 17.10 -2.94
N PHE A 10 9.59 16.03 -3.68
CA PHE A 10 10.27 14.75 -3.44
C PHE A 10 11.19 14.41 -4.60
N PRO A 11 12.41 14.93 -4.60
CA PRO A 11 13.33 14.60 -5.68
C PRO A 11 13.67 13.10 -5.68
N ALA A 12 13.94 12.57 -6.87
CA ALA A 12 14.25 11.17 -7.06
C ALA A 12 15.39 10.70 -6.15
N LEU A 13 16.37 11.57 -5.89
CA LEU A 13 17.52 11.22 -5.06
C LEU A 13 17.11 10.91 -3.62
N ALA A 14 16.16 11.67 -3.06
CA ALA A 14 15.68 11.39 -1.71
C ALA A 14 14.88 10.08 -1.65
N LEU A 15 14.08 9.82 -2.68
CA LEU A 15 13.34 8.56 -2.78
C LEU A 15 14.27 7.38 -2.89
N ASP A 16 15.30 7.49 -3.72
CA ASP A 16 16.29 6.42 -3.90
C ASP A 16 17.03 6.14 -2.60
N ALA A 17 17.36 7.17 -1.83
CA ALA A 17 18.00 7.01 -0.53
C ALA A 17 17.12 6.24 0.45
N LYS A 18 15.81 6.53 0.47
CA LYS A 18 14.87 5.82 1.33
C LYS A 18 14.70 4.37 0.91
N LYS A 19 14.62 4.11 -0.39
CA LYS A 19 14.53 2.74 -0.92
C LYS A 19 15.77 1.94 -0.57
N ASP A 20 16.94 2.55 -0.70
CA ASP A 20 18.19 1.89 -0.38
C ASP A 20 18.25 1.55 1.12
N TYR A 21 17.85 2.48 1.98
CA TYR A 21 17.82 2.24 3.42
C TYR A 21 16.92 1.05 3.77
N VAL A 22 15.71 1.04 3.22
CA VAL A 22 14.76 -0.05 3.46
C VAL A 22 15.31 -1.37 2.96
N SER A 23 15.97 -1.38 1.81
CA SER A 23 16.55 -2.58 1.24
C SER A 23 17.68 -3.14 2.12
N ARG A 24 18.55 -2.27 2.63
CA ARG A 24 19.70 -2.68 3.44
C ARG A 24 19.33 -3.08 4.86
N TYR A 25 18.36 -2.39 5.45
CA TYR A 25 18.07 -2.53 6.88
C TYR A 25 16.65 -3.05 7.16
N GLY A 26 15.91 -3.41 6.13
CA GLY A 26 14.54 -3.90 6.28
C GLY A 26 14.44 -5.30 6.85
N VAL A 27 13.21 -5.72 7.05
CA VAL A 27 12.89 -6.99 7.74
C VAL A 27 13.53 -8.21 7.09
N GLY A 28 13.60 -8.26 5.76
CA GLY A 28 14.19 -9.38 5.04
C GLY A 28 15.67 -9.27 4.78
N SER A 29 16.34 -8.26 5.33
CA SER A 29 17.73 -7.97 5.00
C SER A 29 18.71 -8.89 5.73
N GLU A 30 19.90 -9.02 5.15
CA GLU A 30 20.98 -9.73 5.83
C GLU A 30 21.46 -9.00 7.09
N PHE A 31 21.33 -7.67 7.11
CA PHE A 31 21.68 -6.87 8.26
C PHE A 31 20.89 -7.32 9.49
N ARG A 32 19.59 -7.56 9.32
CA ARG A 32 18.75 -8.04 10.42
C ARG A 32 19.24 -9.37 10.96
N ARG A 33 19.60 -10.30 10.07
CA ARG A 33 20.09 -11.64 10.47
C ARG A 33 21.46 -11.59 11.11
N ALA A 34 22.35 -10.76 10.57
CA ALA A 34 23.72 -10.67 11.03
C ALA A 34 23.88 -9.80 12.28
N ASN A 35 22.96 -8.84 12.50
CA ASN A 35 23.08 -7.88 13.58
C ASN A 35 21.72 -7.54 14.18
N PRO A 36 21.13 -8.45 14.97
CA PRO A 36 19.80 -8.21 15.55
C PRO A 36 19.70 -6.94 16.39
N ALA A 37 20.73 -6.63 17.18
CA ALA A 37 20.73 -5.41 18.01
C ALA A 37 20.75 -4.13 17.16
N GLY A 38 21.55 -4.13 16.10
CA GLY A 38 21.58 -3.01 15.17
C GLY A 38 20.28 -2.85 14.41
N TRP A 39 19.65 -3.98 14.06
CA TRP A 39 18.36 -3.97 13.39
C TRP A 39 17.29 -3.34 14.27
N GLU A 40 17.28 -3.65 15.56
CA GLU A 40 16.33 -3.05 16.51
C GLU A 40 16.43 -1.51 16.50
N LYS A 41 17.65 -0.98 16.37
CA LYS A 41 17.86 0.46 16.30
C LYS A 41 17.44 1.05 14.96
N ALA A 42 17.59 0.30 13.87
CA ALA A 42 17.24 0.76 12.52
C ALA A 42 15.75 0.69 12.25
N GLN A 43 15.04 -0.19 12.96
CA GLN A 43 13.64 -0.49 12.68
C GLN A 43 12.72 0.74 12.63
N PRO A 44 12.77 1.68 13.59
CA PRO A 44 11.88 2.84 13.54
C PRO A 44 12.05 3.66 12.26
N LEU A 45 13.27 3.78 11.78
CA LEU A 45 13.54 4.53 10.56
C LEU A 45 13.11 3.76 9.30
N VAL A 46 13.26 2.45 9.30
CA VAL A 46 12.73 1.59 8.24
C VAL A 46 11.21 1.78 8.13
N LYS A 47 10.51 1.74 9.26
CA LYS A 47 9.07 1.93 9.31
C LYS A 47 8.66 3.30 8.75
N THR A 48 9.38 4.35 9.17
CA THR A 48 9.13 5.70 8.70
C THR A 48 9.33 5.80 7.18
N HIS A 49 10.41 5.24 6.66
CA HIS A 49 10.67 5.29 5.23
C HIS A 49 9.64 4.51 4.41
N LEU A 50 9.21 3.35 4.90
CA LEU A 50 8.16 2.58 4.22
C LEU A 50 6.86 3.39 4.14
N THR A 51 6.48 4.05 5.24
CA THR A 51 5.29 4.89 5.28
C THR A 51 5.41 6.06 4.29
N GLU A 52 6.54 6.72 4.29
CA GLU A 52 6.77 7.87 3.41
C GLU A 52 6.75 7.48 1.94
N LEU A 53 7.38 6.36 1.60
CA LEU A 53 7.38 5.87 0.22
C LEU A 53 5.96 5.52 -0.24
N ALA A 54 5.21 4.79 0.59
CA ALA A 54 3.85 4.41 0.25
C ALA A 54 2.97 5.64 0.01
N ARG A 55 3.04 6.60 0.92
CA ARG A 55 2.23 7.82 0.84
C ARG A 55 2.62 8.72 -0.32
N HIS A 56 3.92 8.81 -0.58
CA HIS A 56 4.40 9.60 -1.71
C HIS A 56 3.85 9.05 -3.04
N TYR A 57 4.00 7.76 -3.27
CA TYR A 57 3.52 7.16 -4.51
C TYR A 57 2.00 7.10 -4.60
N HIS A 58 1.32 6.97 -3.46
CA HIS A 58 -0.14 7.05 -3.43
C HIS A 58 -0.61 8.43 -3.93
N ALA A 59 -0.03 9.49 -3.39
CA ALA A 59 -0.36 10.84 -3.82
C ALA A 59 -0.02 11.07 -5.29
N SER A 60 1.15 10.57 -5.72
CA SER A 60 1.56 10.67 -7.12
C SER A 60 0.58 9.94 -8.04
N ALA A 61 0.15 8.75 -7.66
CA ALA A 61 -0.80 7.97 -8.44
C ALA A 61 -2.14 8.69 -8.58
N GLN A 62 -2.63 9.28 -7.50
CA GLN A 62 -3.89 10.02 -7.53
C GLN A 62 -3.82 11.23 -8.46
N LYS A 63 -2.65 11.83 -8.55
CA LYS A 63 -2.43 13.01 -9.38
C LYS A 63 -2.17 12.64 -10.85
N SER A 64 -1.29 11.67 -11.09
CA SER A 64 -0.87 11.29 -12.44
C SER A 64 -1.78 10.28 -13.11
N LYS A 65 -2.46 9.45 -12.32
CA LYS A 65 -3.23 8.28 -12.78
C LYS A 65 -2.36 7.29 -13.53
N ALA A 66 -1.05 7.35 -13.35
CA ALA A 66 -0.10 6.48 -14.04
C ALA A 66 0.00 5.11 -13.37
N SER A 67 -0.07 4.05 -14.16
CA SER A 67 0.03 2.68 -13.68
C SER A 67 1.32 2.44 -12.87
N ALA A 68 2.44 3.03 -13.31
CA ALA A 68 3.70 2.87 -12.61
C ALA A 68 3.64 3.40 -11.17
N ASP A 69 2.96 4.54 -10.95
CA ASP A 69 2.83 5.12 -9.62
C ASP A 69 1.94 4.25 -8.73
N TYR A 70 0.85 3.71 -9.29
CA TYR A 70 -0.01 2.79 -8.55
C TYR A 70 0.78 1.55 -8.12
N GLN A 71 1.57 0.98 -9.01
CA GLN A 71 2.36 -0.21 -8.71
C GLN A 71 3.39 0.05 -7.62
N GLU A 72 4.05 1.21 -7.65
CA GLU A 72 5.00 1.58 -6.60
C GLU A 72 4.30 1.73 -5.24
N ALA A 73 3.18 2.43 -5.20
CA ALA A 73 2.44 2.60 -3.95
C ALA A 73 1.99 1.24 -3.38
N VAL A 74 1.46 0.36 -4.22
CA VAL A 74 1.06 -1.00 -3.81
C VAL A 74 2.26 -1.72 -3.19
N LYS A 75 3.40 -1.67 -3.85
CA LYS A 75 4.62 -2.33 -3.38
C LYS A 75 5.00 -1.88 -1.96
N TRP A 76 4.97 -0.58 -1.69
CA TRP A 76 5.40 -0.06 -0.41
C TRP A 76 4.37 -0.29 0.70
N TYR A 77 3.08 -0.21 0.39
CA TYR A 77 2.06 -0.60 1.37
C TYR A 77 2.18 -2.08 1.74
N ARG A 78 2.36 -2.96 0.75
CA ARG A 78 2.52 -4.39 1.02
C ARG A 78 3.78 -4.67 1.82
N ALA A 79 4.87 -3.96 1.54
CA ALA A 79 6.11 -4.10 2.30
C ALA A 79 5.90 -3.72 3.78
N TYR A 80 5.17 -2.63 4.04
CA TYR A 80 4.86 -2.21 5.40
C TYR A 80 4.03 -3.27 6.13
N ILE A 81 2.96 -3.72 5.50
CA ILE A 81 2.04 -4.70 6.11
C ILE A 81 2.77 -6.00 6.42
N ALA A 82 3.61 -6.46 5.51
CA ALA A 82 4.38 -7.70 5.71
C ALA A 82 5.41 -7.56 6.82
N ALA A 83 6.03 -6.38 6.92
CA ALA A 83 7.06 -6.13 7.92
C ALA A 83 6.50 -5.92 9.32
N TYR A 84 5.33 -5.33 9.42
CA TYR A 84 4.73 -4.91 10.70
C TYR A 84 3.27 -5.35 10.82
N PRO A 85 3.01 -6.68 10.77
CA PRO A 85 1.62 -7.17 10.73
C PRO A 85 0.79 -6.83 11.98
N ASN A 86 1.45 -6.59 13.10
CA ASN A 86 0.77 -6.31 14.37
C ASN A 86 0.89 -4.86 14.83
N ASP A 87 1.36 -3.99 13.97
CA ASP A 87 1.52 -2.58 14.30
C ASP A 87 0.14 -1.89 14.31
N PRO A 88 -0.08 -0.92 15.23
CA PRO A 88 -1.36 -0.22 15.28
C PRO A 88 -1.78 0.47 13.98
N GLU A 89 -0.82 0.86 13.15
CA GLU A 89 -1.13 1.55 11.89
C GLU A 89 -1.34 0.60 10.71
N THR A 90 -1.15 -0.69 10.92
CA THR A 90 -1.25 -1.67 9.82
C THR A 90 -2.66 -1.74 9.26
N ALA A 91 -3.69 -1.68 10.12
CA ALA A 91 -5.07 -1.69 9.65
C ALA A 91 -5.36 -0.50 8.74
N GLN A 92 -4.89 0.69 9.12
CA GLN A 92 -5.07 1.89 8.31
C GLN A 92 -4.33 1.77 6.98
N ASN A 93 -3.11 1.26 7.00
CA ASN A 93 -2.33 1.07 5.77
C ASN A 93 -2.96 0.01 4.87
N ASN A 94 -3.55 -1.02 5.45
CA ASN A 94 -4.27 -2.02 4.67
C ASN A 94 -5.51 -1.42 3.99
N PHE A 95 -6.21 -0.54 4.70
CA PHE A 95 -7.35 0.17 4.14
C PHE A 95 -6.92 1.09 2.98
N LEU A 96 -5.83 1.83 3.16
CA LEU A 96 -5.29 2.70 2.11
C LEU A 96 -4.84 1.90 0.89
N LEU A 97 -4.26 0.73 1.10
CA LEU A 97 -3.90 -0.17 0.01
C LEU A 97 -5.14 -0.60 -0.77
N ALA A 98 -6.21 -0.95 -0.06
CA ALA A 98 -7.45 -1.35 -0.70
C ALA A 98 -8.03 -0.21 -1.55
N GLU A 99 -8.05 1.01 -1.01
CA GLU A 99 -8.53 2.17 -1.74
C GLU A 99 -7.70 2.43 -3.01
N LEU A 100 -6.39 2.28 -2.89
CA LEU A 100 -5.48 2.46 -4.01
C LEU A 100 -5.74 1.43 -5.12
N LEU A 101 -5.92 0.18 -4.73
CA LEU A 101 -6.22 -0.89 -5.69
C LEU A 101 -7.56 -0.65 -6.37
N TYR A 102 -8.55 -0.17 -5.63
CA TYR A 102 -9.85 0.17 -6.19
C TYR A 102 -9.72 1.29 -7.23
N GLU A 103 -8.97 2.33 -6.91
CA GLU A 103 -8.72 3.45 -7.82
C GLU A 103 -8.04 2.99 -9.12
N ASP A 104 -7.16 2.00 -9.01
CA ASP A 104 -6.46 1.42 -10.16
C ASP A 104 -7.31 0.36 -10.88
N SER A 105 -8.58 0.24 -10.51
CA SER A 105 -9.52 -0.74 -11.06
C SER A 105 -9.10 -2.19 -10.86
N ARG A 106 -8.27 -2.45 -9.87
CA ARG A 106 -7.87 -3.80 -9.47
C ARG A 106 -8.85 -4.31 -8.43
N PHE A 107 -10.08 -4.52 -8.86
CA PHE A 107 -11.21 -4.74 -7.95
C PHE A 107 -11.11 -6.04 -7.15
N ALA A 108 -10.64 -7.12 -7.77
CA ALA A 108 -10.48 -8.38 -7.05
C ALA A 108 -9.51 -8.25 -5.90
N GLU A 109 -8.38 -7.59 -6.14
CA GLU A 109 -7.37 -7.37 -5.11
C GLU A 109 -7.86 -6.38 -4.06
N ALA A 110 -8.57 -5.33 -4.49
CA ALA A 110 -9.16 -4.36 -3.56
C ALA A 110 -10.14 -5.05 -2.61
N ALA A 111 -10.99 -5.92 -3.13
CA ALA A 111 -11.95 -6.66 -2.31
C ALA A 111 -11.26 -7.46 -1.22
N VAL A 112 -10.19 -8.16 -1.57
CA VAL A 112 -9.43 -8.95 -0.59
C VAL A 112 -8.87 -8.07 0.52
N GLU A 113 -8.29 -6.93 0.17
CA GLU A 113 -7.70 -6.04 1.17
C GLU A 113 -8.78 -5.36 2.03
N TYR A 114 -9.90 -4.98 1.45
CA TYR A 114 -11.02 -4.44 2.22
C TYR A 114 -11.58 -5.48 3.19
N GLU A 115 -11.69 -6.73 2.75
CA GLU A 115 -12.17 -7.80 3.62
C GLU A 115 -11.24 -8.02 4.80
N LYS A 116 -9.93 -7.91 4.59
CA LYS A 116 -8.98 -8.00 5.69
C LYS A 116 -9.25 -6.93 6.74
N VAL A 117 -9.49 -5.69 6.33
CA VAL A 117 -9.79 -4.62 7.28
C VAL A 117 -11.09 -4.90 8.02
N ALA A 118 -12.11 -5.38 7.31
CA ALA A 118 -13.41 -5.64 7.92
C ALA A 118 -13.38 -6.78 8.93
N TYR A 119 -12.66 -7.85 8.63
CA TYR A 119 -12.73 -9.08 9.41
C TYR A 119 -11.52 -9.33 10.31
N GLU A 120 -10.35 -8.88 9.92
CA GLU A 120 -9.15 -9.06 10.73
C GLU A 120 -8.89 -7.91 11.69
N TYR A 121 -9.48 -6.75 11.41
CA TYR A 121 -9.34 -5.57 12.27
C TYR A 121 -10.72 -5.02 12.65
N PRO A 122 -11.59 -5.83 13.28
CA PRO A 122 -12.99 -5.43 13.49
C PRO A 122 -13.16 -4.22 14.40
N ASN A 123 -12.15 -3.91 15.22
CA ASN A 123 -12.21 -2.74 16.10
C ASN A 123 -11.70 -1.46 15.44
N HIS A 124 -11.24 -1.55 14.20
CA HIS A 124 -10.79 -0.37 13.47
C HIS A 124 -11.99 0.48 13.06
N ALA A 125 -11.82 1.81 13.12
CA ALA A 125 -12.90 2.74 12.80
C ALA A 125 -13.46 2.56 11.38
N LYS A 126 -12.64 2.04 10.46
CA LYS A 126 -13.04 1.85 9.06
C LYS A 126 -13.51 0.43 8.73
N ALA A 127 -13.64 -0.44 9.72
CA ALA A 127 -14.01 -1.84 9.45
C ALA A 127 -15.36 -1.97 8.74
N ALA A 128 -16.37 -1.23 9.18
CA ALA A 128 -17.69 -1.27 8.55
C ALA A 128 -17.65 -0.72 7.12
N ASP A 129 -16.95 0.40 6.93
CA ASP A 129 -16.78 0.99 5.60
C ASP A 129 -16.04 0.03 4.67
N ALA A 130 -15.04 -0.67 5.20
CA ALA A 130 -14.27 -1.64 4.44
C ALA A 130 -15.14 -2.81 3.98
N GLY A 131 -16.02 -3.29 4.84
CA GLY A 131 -16.96 -4.36 4.46
C GLY A 131 -17.87 -3.95 3.30
N TYR A 132 -18.40 -2.74 3.36
CA TYR A 132 -19.22 -2.20 2.28
C TYR A 132 -18.40 -2.00 1.00
N ALA A 133 -17.19 -1.46 1.14
CA ALA A 133 -16.30 -1.24 0.01
C ALA A 133 -15.88 -2.55 -0.67
N ALA A 134 -15.76 -3.63 0.11
CA ALA A 134 -15.48 -4.95 -0.46
C ALA A 134 -16.60 -5.39 -1.39
N LEU A 135 -17.86 -5.18 -0.99
CA LEU A 135 -19.01 -5.50 -1.84
C LEU A 135 -18.99 -4.69 -3.13
N LEU A 136 -18.69 -3.39 -3.02
CA LEU A 136 -18.58 -2.54 -4.22
C LEU A 136 -17.46 -3.01 -5.14
N SER A 137 -16.37 -3.50 -4.57
CA SER A 137 -15.25 -4.01 -5.35
C SER A 137 -15.63 -5.25 -6.14
N TYR A 138 -16.37 -6.16 -5.53
CA TYR A 138 -16.86 -7.34 -6.25
C TYR A 138 -17.81 -6.93 -7.38
N THR A 139 -18.68 -5.96 -7.13
CA THR A 139 -19.58 -5.44 -8.17
C THR A 139 -18.77 -4.85 -9.34
N GLY A 140 -17.72 -4.09 -9.02
CA GLY A 140 -16.84 -3.52 -10.04
C GLY A 140 -16.15 -4.60 -10.86
N GLN A 141 -15.71 -5.67 -10.21
CA GLN A 141 -15.09 -6.80 -10.88
C GLN A 141 -16.05 -7.47 -11.84
N GLU A 142 -17.29 -7.70 -11.43
CA GLU A 142 -18.30 -8.32 -12.27
C GLU A 142 -18.57 -7.48 -13.52
N LYS A 143 -18.67 -6.18 -13.37
CA LYS A 143 -18.89 -5.27 -14.48
C LYS A 143 -17.74 -5.31 -15.49
N ARG A 144 -16.51 -5.45 -15.02
CA ARG A 144 -15.36 -5.56 -15.90
C ARG A 144 -15.28 -6.89 -16.61
N ALA A 145 -15.71 -7.95 -15.93
CA ALA A 145 -15.66 -9.30 -16.49
C ALA A 145 -16.71 -9.55 -17.56
N ALA A 146 -17.87 -8.91 -17.41
CA ALA A 146 -19.04 -9.22 -18.22
C ALA A 146 -19.45 -8.16 -19.27
N PRO A 147 -18.77 -7.05 -19.45
CA PRO A 147 -19.29 -5.96 -20.29
C PRO A 147 -19.53 -6.35 -21.75
N ALA A 148 -18.74 -7.24 -22.28
CA ALA A 148 -18.85 -7.65 -23.67
C ALA A 148 -20.02 -8.60 -23.90
N GLU A 149 -20.45 -9.31 -22.89
CA GLU A 149 -21.51 -10.29 -22.97
C GLU A 149 -22.90 -9.67 -22.81
N LEU A 150 -23.00 -8.66 -21.98
CA LEU A 150 -24.26 -8.04 -21.67
C LEU A 150 -25.04 -7.54 -22.89
N PRO A 151 -24.40 -6.86 -23.83
CA PRO A 151 -25.13 -6.41 -25.01
C PRO A 151 -25.73 -7.53 -25.83
N ALA A 152 -25.03 -8.62 -25.94
CA ALA A 152 -25.51 -9.76 -26.71
C ALA A 152 -26.70 -10.42 -26.02
N THR A 153 -26.66 -10.56 -24.73
CA THR A 153 -27.76 -11.17 -23.98
C THR A 153 -28.94 -10.23 -23.86
N GLY A 154 -28.68 -8.94 -23.85
CA GLY A 154 -29.71 -7.93 -23.74
C GLY A 154 -30.56 -7.80 -25.00
N SER A 155 -30.09 -8.34 -26.07
CA SER A 155 -30.83 -8.32 -27.34
C SER A 155 -31.75 -9.51 -27.51
#